data_71a26a9bc6aca40b75f9691512b38603
#
_entry.id   71a26a9bc6aca40b75f9691512b38603
#
_cell.length_a   1.000
_cell.length_b   1.000
_cell.length_c   1.000
_cell.angle_alpha   90.00
_cell.angle_beta   90.00
_cell.angle_gamma   90.00
#
_symmetry.space_group_name_H-M   'P 1'
#
loop_
_entity.id
_entity.type
_entity.pdbx_description
1 polymer ?
#
loop_
_entity_poly.entity_id
_entity_poly.type
_entity_poly.pdbx_seq_one_letter_code
_entity_poly.pdbx_strand_id
1 'polypeptide(L)'
;MKIGYVCSFKGKKENINSDIITALEEAGCQTIFDDLLDCPGDDQSNLILALEYARAGDILVIWDISTLCLDSQNFIDFVETLQQRDITLQILGGNFLEIKPRSWESLVMLESYSVLAHLEQYLS
;
A
#
# COMPACT_ATOMS: atom_id res chain seq x y z
N MET A 1 5.13 -14.79 -5.53
CA MET A 1 5.91 -14.34 -4.34
C MET A 1 5.14 -13.25 -3.63
N LYS A 2 5.22 -13.22 -2.31
CA LYS A 2 4.61 -12.16 -1.51
C LYS A 2 5.68 -11.19 -1.02
N ILE A 3 5.42 -9.91 -1.20
CA ILE A 3 6.32 -8.82 -0.79
C ILE A 3 5.54 -7.92 0.16
N GLY A 4 6.10 -7.64 1.33
CA GLY A 4 5.47 -6.77 2.32
C GLY A 4 5.98 -5.33 2.23
N TYR A 5 5.12 -4.39 2.58
CA TYR A 5 5.50 -2.98 2.69
C TYR A 5 4.82 -2.32 3.87
N VAL A 6 5.56 -1.49 4.59
CA VAL A 6 5.04 -0.66 5.66
C VAL A 6 5.75 0.69 5.67
N CYS A 7 4.98 1.76 5.87
CA CYS A 7 5.53 3.10 6.01
C CYS A 7 5.03 3.72 7.31
N SER A 8 5.88 4.48 7.97
CA SER A 8 5.53 5.20 9.18
C SER A 8 6.26 6.54 9.24
N PHE A 9 5.82 7.40 10.16
CA PHE A 9 6.47 8.66 10.42
C PHE A 9 7.30 8.58 11.69
N LYS A 10 8.44 9.27 11.71
CA LYS A 10 9.29 9.36 12.90
C LYS A 10 8.49 9.98 14.06
N GLY A 11 8.73 9.49 15.26
CA GLY A 11 8.04 9.95 16.45
C GLY A 11 6.76 9.20 16.79
N LYS A 12 6.30 8.29 15.92
CA LYS A 12 5.21 7.37 16.29
C LYS A 12 5.79 6.16 17.02
N LYS A 13 4.97 5.50 17.84
CA LYS A 13 5.41 4.39 18.67
C LYS A 13 6.02 3.27 17.82
N GLU A 14 7.28 2.94 18.07
CA GLU A 14 8.04 1.92 17.33
C GLU A 14 7.39 0.53 17.39
N ASN A 15 6.70 0.22 18.49
CA ASN A 15 6.10 -1.09 18.71
C ASN A 15 5.06 -1.47 17.66
N ILE A 16 4.36 -0.50 17.07
CA ILE A 16 3.34 -0.76 16.05
C ILE A 16 3.97 -1.34 14.79
N ASN A 17 5.14 -0.82 14.38
CA ASN A 17 5.83 -1.31 13.18
C ASN A 17 6.34 -2.74 13.37
N SER A 18 6.83 -3.08 14.57
CA SER A 18 7.27 -4.45 14.85
C SER A 18 6.12 -5.44 14.73
N ASP A 19 4.95 -5.09 15.24
CA ASP A 19 3.75 -5.93 15.15
C ASP A 19 3.29 -6.09 13.69
N ILE A 20 3.34 -5.01 12.92
CA ILE A 20 2.98 -5.04 11.50
C ILE A 20 3.96 -5.92 10.72
N ILE A 21 5.26 -5.78 10.94
CA ILE A 21 6.28 -6.59 10.28
C ILE A 21 6.06 -8.07 10.61
N THR A 22 5.78 -8.40 11.86
CA THR A 22 5.47 -9.77 12.26
C THR A 22 4.25 -10.30 11.52
N ALA A 23 3.19 -9.49 11.40
CA ALA A 23 1.98 -9.88 10.67
C ALA A 23 2.28 -10.12 9.18
N LEU A 24 3.13 -9.30 8.57
CA LEU A 24 3.53 -9.48 7.18
C LEU A 24 4.34 -10.77 6.99
N GLU A 25 5.23 -11.06 7.92
CA GLU A 25 6.00 -12.32 7.90
C GLU A 25 5.08 -13.53 8.02
N GLU A 26 4.12 -13.48 8.94
CA GLU A 26 3.15 -14.55 9.15
C GLU A 26 2.24 -14.75 7.94
N ALA A 27 1.99 -13.69 7.17
CA ALA A 27 1.23 -13.77 5.93
C ALA A 27 1.99 -14.43 4.79
N GLY A 28 3.28 -14.70 4.98
CA GLY A 28 4.11 -15.39 3.98
C GLY A 28 4.97 -14.46 3.14
N CYS A 29 5.17 -13.22 3.56
CA CYS A 29 6.04 -12.29 2.84
C CYS A 29 7.50 -12.77 2.90
N GLN A 30 8.10 -12.93 1.73
CA GLN A 30 9.49 -13.37 1.62
C GLN A 30 10.47 -12.20 1.78
N THR A 31 10.04 -11.01 1.40
CA THR A 31 10.82 -9.78 1.51
C THR A 31 9.88 -8.69 2.02
N ILE A 32 10.36 -7.87 2.93
CA ILE A 32 9.59 -6.75 3.48
C ILE A 32 10.39 -5.47 3.29
N PHE A 33 9.77 -4.47 2.69
CA PHE A 33 10.32 -3.13 2.53
C PHE A 33 9.63 -2.19 3.51
N ASP A 34 10.40 -1.24 4.06
CA ASP A 34 9.84 -0.25 4.96
C ASP A 34 10.43 1.14 4.68
N ASP A 35 9.63 2.16 4.93
CA ASP A 35 10.06 3.55 4.88
C ASP A 35 9.74 4.23 6.20
N LEU A 36 10.64 5.09 6.65
CA LEU A 36 10.45 5.93 7.82
C LEU A 36 10.57 7.38 7.37
N LEU A 37 9.46 8.11 7.42
CA LEU A 37 9.37 9.47 6.90
C LEU A 37 9.45 10.49 8.02
N ASP A 38 10.04 11.65 7.75
CA ASP A 38 10.03 12.79 8.67
C ASP A 38 8.73 13.58 8.57
N CYS A 39 8.26 13.82 7.35
CA CYS A 39 7.09 14.64 7.07
C CYS A 39 6.21 13.99 6.00
N PRO A 40 4.89 14.27 5.98
CA PRO A 40 4.05 13.89 4.86
C PRO A 40 4.61 14.46 3.55
N GLY A 41 4.64 13.63 2.50
CA GLY A 41 5.16 14.02 1.20
C GLY A 41 6.62 13.70 0.98
N ASP A 42 7.34 13.21 2.00
CA ASP A 42 8.71 12.73 1.82
C ASP A 42 8.74 11.54 0.87
N ASP A 43 9.88 11.36 0.21
CA ASP A 43 10.06 10.28 -0.76
C ASP A 43 9.98 8.91 -0.08
N GLN A 44 9.20 8.02 -0.67
CA GLN A 44 9.08 6.63 -0.24
C GLN A 44 9.94 5.74 -1.16
N SER A 45 11.26 5.88 -1.03
CA SER A 45 12.22 5.20 -1.90
C SER A 45 12.09 3.68 -1.83
N ASN A 46 11.80 3.13 -0.66
CA ASN A 46 11.67 1.69 -0.50
C ASN A 46 10.36 1.15 -1.08
N LEU A 47 9.31 1.97 -1.16
CA LEU A 47 8.11 1.61 -1.90
C LEU A 47 8.42 1.47 -3.38
N ILE A 48 9.18 2.39 -3.95
CA ILE A 48 9.62 2.33 -5.35
C ILE A 48 10.43 1.07 -5.58
N LEU A 49 11.38 0.76 -4.68
CA LEU A 49 12.17 -0.47 -4.78
C LEU A 49 11.30 -1.71 -4.71
N ALA A 50 10.29 -1.73 -3.84
CA ALA A 50 9.35 -2.86 -3.75
C ALA A 50 8.62 -3.08 -5.06
N LEU A 51 8.15 -2.00 -5.70
CA LEU A 51 7.47 -2.07 -6.99
C LEU A 51 8.40 -2.55 -8.11
N GLU A 52 9.65 -2.12 -8.09
CA GLU A 52 10.66 -2.57 -9.07
C GLU A 52 11.05 -4.03 -8.84
N TYR A 53 11.08 -4.46 -7.59
CA TYR A 53 11.41 -5.84 -7.22
C TYR A 53 10.29 -6.82 -7.59
N ALA A 54 9.03 -6.39 -7.49
CA ALA A 54 7.88 -7.23 -7.77
C ALA A 54 7.75 -7.54 -9.26
N ARG A 55 7.27 -8.74 -9.56
CA ARG A 55 7.04 -9.20 -10.94
C ARG A 55 5.56 -9.47 -11.15
N ALA A 56 5.16 -9.57 -12.42
CA ALA A 56 3.79 -9.95 -12.76
C ALA A 56 3.41 -11.26 -12.06
N GLY A 57 2.26 -11.26 -11.40
CA GLY A 57 1.77 -12.39 -10.62
C GLY A 57 2.15 -12.36 -9.14
N ASP A 58 3.00 -11.42 -8.74
CA ASP A 58 3.35 -11.27 -7.32
C ASP A 58 2.24 -10.56 -6.54
N ILE A 59 2.32 -10.65 -5.21
CA ILE A 59 1.35 -10.04 -4.29
C ILE A 59 2.09 -9.06 -3.40
N LEU A 60 1.65 -7.80 -3.39
CA LEU A 60 2.12 -6.81 -2.44
C LEU A 60 1.20 -6.82 -1.23
N VAL A 61 1.75 -7.04 -0.05
CA VAL A 61 1.00 -7.20 1.20
C VAL A 61 1.22 -5.98 2.08
N ILE A 62 0.13 -5.37 2.54
CA ILE A 62 0.18 -4.26 3.50
C ILE A 62 -0.73 -4.57 4.67
N TRP A 63 -0.49 -3.91 5.80
CA TRP A 63 -1.36 -4.06 6.96
C TRP A 63 -2.68 -3.31 6.77
N ASP A 64 -2.60 -2.05 6.37
CA ASP A 64 -3.76 -1.18 6.18
C ASP A 64 -3.38 -0.10 5.15
N ILE A 65 -4.37 0.51 4.54
CA ILE A 65 -4.15 1.61 3.58
C ILE A 65 -3.36 2.75 4.24
N SER A 66 -3.61 3.03 5.52
CA SER A 66 -2.87 4.05 6.27
C SER A 66 -1.37 3.78 6.36
N THR A 67 -0.95 2.50 6.29
CA THR A 67 0.48 2.14 6.34
C THR A 67 1.20 2.32 5.01
N LEU A 68 0.51 2.79 3.98
CA LEU A 68 1.13 3.23 2.73
C LEU A 68 1.57 4.69 2.78
N CYS A 69 1.05 5.48 3.72
CA CYS A 69 1.35 6.91 3.86
C CYS A 69 1.05 7.72 2.60
N LEU A 70 0.06 7.29 1.82
CA LEU A 70 -0.35 7.94 0.57
C LEU A 70 -1.66 8.69 0.77
N ASP A 71 -1.80 9.85 0.11
CA ASP A 71 -3.10 10.53 0.03
C ASP A 71 -3.99 9.79 -1.00
N SER A 72 -5.24 10.24 -1.15
CA SER A 72 -6.21 9.57 -2.01
C SER A 72 -5.76 9.51 -3.46
N GLN A 73 -5.20 10.60 -3.99
CA GLN A 73 -4.74 10.64 -5.38
C GLN A 73 -3.54 9.74 -5.60
N ASN A 74 -2.57 9.79 -4.70
CA ASN A 74 -1.39 8.94 -4.80
C ASN A 74 -1.75 7.46 -4.61
N PHE A 75 -2.74 7.16 -3.78
CA PHE A 75 -3.24 5.78 -3.64
C PHE A 75 -3.85 5.27 -4.93
N ILE A 76 -4.64 6.11 -5.63
CA ILE A 76 -5.22 5.75 -6.93
C ILE A 76 -4.10 5.43 -7.93
N ASP A 77 -3.10 6.31 -8.04
CA ASP A 77 -1.96 6.12 -8.93
C ASP A 77 -1.19 4.83 -8.60
N PHE A 78 -1.04 4.55 -7.32
CA PHE A 78 -0.40 3.33 -6.82
C PHE A 78 -1.15 2.07 -7.26
N VAL A 79 -2.47 2.04 -7.07
CA VAL A 79 -3.30 0.89 -7.46
C VAL A 79 -3.30 0.72 -8.98
N GLU A 80 -3.36 1.81 -9.74
CA GLU A 80 -3.25 1.74 -11.20
C GLU A 80 -1.92 1.14 -11.64
N THR A 81 -0.83 1.54 -10.99
CA THR A 81 0.51 0.98 -11.27
C THR A 81 0.54 -0.53 -11.00
N LEU A 82 -0.06 -0.97 -9.89
CA LEU A 82 -0.14 -2.40 -9.59
C LEU A 82 -0.92 -3.16 -10.65
N GLN A 83 -2.03 -2.59 -11.11
CA GLN A 83 -2.83 -3.22 -12.16
C GLN A 83 -2.07 -3.34 -13.46
N GLN A 84 -1.33 -2.31 -13.86
CA GLN A 84 -0.53 -2.32 -15.08
C GLN A 84 0.59 -3.36 -15.03
N ARG A 85 1.11 -3.63 -13.83
CA ARG A 85 2.19 -4.60 -13.62
C ARG A 85 1.70 -5.99 -13.25
N ASP A 86 0.39 -6.21 -13.22
CA ASP A 86 -0.24 -7.48 -12.83
C ASP A 86 0.14 -7.91 -11.41
N ILE A 87 0.16 -6.97 -10.47
CA ILE A 87 0.45 -7.20 -9.06
C ILE A 87 -0.84 -7.09 -8.25
N THR A 88 -1.11 -8.08 -7.40
CA THR A 88 -2.25 -8.07 -6.49
C THR A 88 -1.89 -7.31 -5.21
N LEU A 89 -2.80 -6.49 -4.71
CA LEU A 89 -2.67 -5.83 -3.41
C LEU A 89 -3.47 -6.61 -2.36
N GLN A 90 -2.80 -7.02 -1.28
CA GLN A 90 -3.43 -7.74 -0.18
C GLN A 90 -3.37 -6.88 1.09
N ILE A 91 -4.51 -6.65 1.71
CA ILE A 91 -4.64 -5.83 2.92
C ILE A 91 -5.05 -6.74 4.07
N LEU A 92 -4.23 -6.81 5.12
CA LEU A 92 -4.42 -7.75 6.23
C LEU A 92 -5.26 -7.19 7.37
N GLY A 93 -5.17 -5.89 7.63
CA GLY A 93 -5.82 -5.28 8.78
C GLY A 93 -7.33 -5.20 8.62
N GLY A 94 -8.07 -5.39 9.73
CA GLY A 94 -9.52 -5.41 9.70
C GLY A 94 -10.05 -6.63 8.97
N ASN A 95 -10.92 -6.43 8.01
CA ASN A 95 -11.40 -7.50 7.14
C ASN A 95 -10.38 -7.71 6.02
N PHE A 96 -9.89 -8.93 5.90
CA PHE A 96 -8.95 -9.31 4.85
C PHE A 96 -9.51 -8.90 3.47
N LEU A 97 -8.71 -8.17 2.70
CA LEU A 97 -9.11 -7.70 1.38
C LEU A 97 -7.99 -7.95 0.36
N GLU A 98 -8.35 -8.47 -0.79
CA GLU A 98 -7.44 -8.61 -1.94
C GLU A 98 -7.97 -7.79 -3.10
N ILE A 99 -7.10 -6.97 -3.70
CA ILE A 99 -7.41 -6.21 -4.91
C ILE A 99 -6.59 -6.80 -6.05
N LYS A 100 -7.24 -7.61 -6.86
CA LYS A 100 -6.61 -8.27 -7.99
C LYS A 100 -6.58 -7.34 -9.20
N PRO A 101 -5.54 -7.41 -10.06
CA PRO A 101 -5.51 -6.63 -11.28
C PRO A 101 -6.76 -6.89 -12.15
N ARG A 102 -7.34 -5.81 -12.68
CA ARG A 102 -8.49 -5.86 -13.59
C ARG A 102 -9.74 -6.53 -13.01
N SER A 103 -9.84 -6.63 -11.68
CA SER A 103 -11.03 -7.17 -11.05
C SER A 103 -12.12 -6.09 -10.95
N TRP A 104 -13.37 -6.55 -10.81
CA TRP A 104 -14.50 -5.65 -10.57
C TRP A 104 -14.31 -4.82 -9.30
N GLU A 105 -13.79 -5.45 -8.25
CA GLU A 105 -13.53 -4.81 -6.96
C GLU A 105 -12.52 -3.67 -7.09
N SER A 106 -11.47 -3.86 -7.90
CA SER A 106 -10.48 -2.82 -8.16
C SER A 106 -11.11 -1.60 -8.84
N LEU A 107 -11.98 -1.82 -9.82
CA LEU A 107 -12.66 -0.73 -10.54
C LEU A 107 -13.56 0.07 -9.61
N VAL A 108 -14.34 -0.61 -8.77
CA VAL A 108 -15.22 0.05 -7.79
C VAL A 108 -14.40 0.85 -6.78
N MET A 109 -13.29 0.30 -6.29
CA MET A 109 -12.43 0.99 -5.35
C MET A 109 -11.82 2.24 -5.97
N LEU A 110 -11.33 2.17 -7.20
CA LEU A 110 -10.75 3.32 -7.89
C LEU A 110 -11.77 4.44 -8.08
N GLU A 111 -13.00 4.11 -8.46
CA GLU A 111 -14.06 5.11 -8.58
C GLU A 111 -14.34 5.80 -7.25
N SER A 112 -14.42 5.04 -6.15
CA SER A 112 -14.65 5.59 -4.82
C SER A 112 -13.54 6.54 -4.41
N TYR A 113 -12.28 6.17 -4.64
CA TYR A 113 -11.14 7.02 -4.31
C TYR A 113 -11.04 8.24 -5.22
N SER A 114 -11.44 8.14 -6.48
CA SER A 114 -11.51 9.29 -7.38
C SER A 114 -12.48 10.35 -6.87
N VAL A 115 -13.63 9.95 -6.36
CA VAL A 115 -14.61 10.86 -5.76
C VAL A 115 -14.01 11.52 -4.52
N LEU A 116 -13.37 10.75 -3.63
CA LEU A 116 -12.72 11.29 -2.44
C LEU A 116 -11.60 12.27 -2.78
N ALA A 117 -10.79 11.98 -3.79
CA ALA A 117 -9.72 12.88 -4.22
C ALA A 117 -10.29 14.21 -4.74
N HIS A 118 -11.41 14.17 -5.48
CA HIS A 118 -12.11 15.36 -5.92
C HIS A 118 -12.61 16.19 -4.75
N LEU A 119 -13.21 15.54 -3.75
CA LEU A 119 -13.71 16.22 -2.55
C LEU A 119 -12.57 16.87 -1.76
N GLU A 120 -11.44 16.18 -1.63
CA GLU A 120 -10.26 16.73 -0.94
C GLU A 120 -9.76 18.00 -1.63
N GLN A 121 -9.69 18.01 -2.95
CA GLN A 121 -9.27 19.17 -3.73
C GLN A 121 -10.27 20.33 -3.60
N TYR A 122 -11.55 20.01 -3.53
CA TYR A 122 -12.60 21.01 -3.41
C TYR A 122 -12.65 21.65 -2.03
N LEU A 123 -12.35 20.87 -0.99
CA LEU A 123 -12.42 21.32 0.41
C LEU A 123 -11.11 21.96 0.91
N SER A 124 -10.03 21.80 0.19
CA SER A 124 -8.71 22.32 0.61
C SER A 124 -8.46 23.79 0.15
#